data_2af0a9f490850ce909bfdc4c17a879b7
#
_entry.id   2af0a9f490850ce909bfdc4c17a879b7
#
_cell.length_a   1.000
_cell.length_b   1.000
_cell.length_c   1.000
_cell.angle_alpha   90.00
_cell.angle_beta   90.00
_cell.angle_gamma   90.00
#
_symmetry.space_group_name_H-M   'P 1'
#
loop_
_entity.id
_entity.type
_entity.pdbx_description
1 polymer ?
#
loop_
_entity_poly.entity_id
_entity_poly.type
_entity_poly.pdbx_seq_one_letter_code
_entity_poly.pdbx_strand_id
1 'polypeptide(L)'
;MRFWLRALVGAIVVGGIAIAGLSYAYWDRTVLIGSMAINYVRYWSAPAGTLETEVAQTGTAAQPAPTASAFPQVAPSGSAGDWPSYNKTLTSNRFSELSQINRTNADKLKVLCTYDTGQFTGFNSGLLEVNGALIFVTAFDIFSIDASTCRENWRTHEDYVPATPQEVNRGAAYLDGMLFRGTQDARVLAYDFKRGKRIWETAIGDPKKGESAPAAPIAWNGLVFIGNAGGDLKG
;
A
#
# COMPACT_ATOMS: atom_id res chain seq x y z
N MET A 1 -20.19 6.97 52.81
CA MET A 1 -20.34 7.35 51.41
C MET A 1 -19.17 8.23 50.86
N ARG A 2 -18.79 9.32 51.52
CA ARG A 2 -17.69 10.20 51.07
C ARG A 2 -16.30 9.54 51.07
N PHE A 3 -16.01 8.57 51.93
CA PHE A 3 -14.71 7.88 51.96
C PHE A 3 -14.52 6.97 50.73
N TRP A 4 -15.52 6.19 50.37
CA TRP A 4 -15.47 5.30 49.20
C TRP A 4 -15.37 6.07 47.88
N LEU A 5 -16.03 7.23 47.79
CA LEU A 5 -15.93 8.08 46.60
C LEU A 5 -14.51 8.65 46.43
N ARG A 6 -13.84 9.04 47.52
CA ARG A 6 -12.45 9.52 47.48
C ARG A 6 -11.47 8.39 47.12
N ALA A 7 -11.70 7.18 47.61
CA ALA A 7 -10.89 6.03 47.26
C ALA A 7 -11.05 5.65 45.77
N LEU A 8 -12.27 5.71 45.25
CA LEU A 8 -12.56 5.45 43.84
C LEU A 8 -11.91 6.49 42.92
N VAL A 9 -12.05 7.78 43.26
CA VAL A 9 -11.39 8.87 42.53
C VAL A 9 -9.87 8.74 42.56
N GLY A 10 -9.30 8.42 43.73
CA GLY A 10 -7.87 8.18 43.85
C GLY A 10 -7.38 7.02 42.97
N ALA A 11 -8.11 5.90 42.93
CA ALA A 11 -7.79 4.78 42.07
C ALA A 11 -7.86 5.12 40.58
N ILE A 12 -8.85 5.89 40.15
CA ILE A 12 -8.98 6.36 38.77
C ILE A 12 -7.83 7.29 38.38
N VAL A 13 -7.44 8.21 39.26
CA VAL A 13 -6.34 9.15 39.00
C VAL A 13 -5.00 8.39 38.92
N VAL A 14 -4.72 7.49 39.86
CA VAL A 14 -3.48 6.69 39.84
C VAL A 14 -3.45 5.77 38.61
N GLY A 15 -4.57 5.15 38.27
CA GLY A 15 -4.69 4.35 37.06
C GLY A 15 -4.46 5.17 35.78
N GLY A 16 -5.03 6.36 35.73
CA GLY A 16 -4.82 7.30 34.61
C GLY A 16 -3.37 7.73 34.45
N ILE A 17 -2.69 8.06 35.54
CA ILE A 17 -1.27 8.41 35.54
C ILE A 17 -0.39 7.22 35.11
N ALA A 18 -0.69 6.01 35.58
CA ALA A 18 0.04 4.81 35.18
C ALA A 18 -0.13 4.51 33.69
N ILE A 19 -1.35 4.65 33.16
CA ILE A 19 -1.64 4.48 31.73
C ILE A 19 -0.91 5.54 30.92
N ALA A 20 -0.95 6.81 31.33
CA ALA A 20 -0.24 7.89 30.66
C ALA A 20 1.28 7.68 30.68
N GLY A 21 1.85 7.24 31.79
CA GLY A 21 3.27 6.92 31.92
C GLY A 21 3.70 5.74 31.04
N LEU A 22 2.90 4.67 30.99
CA LEU A 22 3.14 3.56 30.08
C LEU A 22 2.98 3.98 28.62
N SER A 23 1.98 4.77 28.29
CA SER A 23 1.81 5.31 26.95
C SER A 23 2.99 6.18 26.52
N TYR A 24 3.56 6.97 27.41
CA TYR A 24 4.75 7.77 27.12
C TYR A 24 6.01 6.90 26.94
N ALA A 25 6.20 5.90 27.81
CA ALA A 25 7.35 4.99 27.74
C ALA A 25 7.34 4.07 26.53
N TYR A 26 6.13 3.73 26.03
CA TYR A 26 5.91 2.83 24.89
C TYR A 26 5.08 3.51 23.80
N TRP A 27 5.35 4.78 23.55
CA TRP A 27 4.58 5.61 22.62
C TRP A 27 4.33 4.93 21.28
N ASP A 28 5.38 4.41 20.67
CA ASP A 28 5.29 3.75 19.35
C ASP A 28 4.32 2.55 19.35
N ARG A 29 4.37 1.73 20.42
CA ARG A 29 3.48 0.57 20.55
C ARG A 29 2.06 0.99 20.87
N THR A 30 1.89 2.03 21.65
CA THR A 30 0.56 2.56 22.04
C THR A 30 -0.14 3.16 20.83
N VAL A 31 0.58 3.88 19.99
CA VAL A 31 0.04 4.44 18.73
C VAL A 31 -0.31 3.33 17.77
N LEU A 32 0.54 2.30 17.62
CA LEU A 32 0.25 1.15 16.77
C LEU A 32 -1.02 0.41 17.24
N ILE A 33 -1.14 0.11 18.52
CA ILE A 33 -2.33 -0.56 19.08
C ILE A 33 -3.56 0.35 18.92
N GLY A 34 -3.40 1.64 19.12
CA GLY A 34 -4.48 2.62 18.95
C GLY A 34 -4.98 2.69 17.51
N SER A 35 -4.08 2.72 16.53
CA SER A 35 -4.44 2.72 15.11
C SER A 35 -5.14 1.42 14.70
N MET A 36 -4.62 0.27 15.14
CA MET A 36 -5.26 -1.03 14.92
C MET A 36 -6.66 -1.09 15.54
N ALA A 37 -6.83 -0.58 16.76
CA ALA A 37 -8.13 -0.54 17.43
C ALA A 37 -9.13 0.37 16.71
N ILE A 38 -8.69 1.55 16.25
CA ILE A 38 -9.53 2.47 15.48
C ILE A 38 -9.96 1.83 14.17
N ASN A 39 -9.06 1.18 13.45
CA ASN A 39 -9.38 0.50 12.20
C ASN A 39 -10.29 -0.71 12.43
N TYR A 40 -10.08 -1.44 13.51
CA TYR A 40 -10.97 -2.53 13.91
C TYR A 40 -12.39 -2.00 14.21
N VAL A 41 -12.51 -0.89 14.96
CA VAL A 41 -13.80 -0.25 15.24
C VAL A 41 -14.44 0.26 13.95
N ARG A 42 -13.68 0.91 13.07
CA ARG A 42 -14.16 1.37 11.75
C ARG A 42 -14.69 0.20 10.92
N TYR A 43 -13.95 -0.91 10.88
CA TYR A 43 -14.34 -2.11 10.15
C TYR A 43 -15.68 -2.70 10.65
N TRP A 44 -15.87 -2.76 11.98
CA TRP A 44 -17.09 -3.34 12.57
C TRP A 44 -18.25 -2.37 12.66
N SER A 45 -18.00 -1.07 12.77
CA SER A 45 -19.04 -0.05 12.90
C SER A 45 -19.48 0.56 11.57
N ALA A 46 -18.70 0.38 10.51
CA ALA A 46 -19.09 0.84 9.18
C ALA A 46 -20.32 0.05 8.73
N PRO A 47 -21.46 0.70 8.45
CA PRO A 47 -22.60 0.03 7.88
C PRO A 47 -22.17 -0.64 6.57
N ALA A 48 -22.55 -1.90 6.37
CA ALA A 48 -22.27 -2.61 5.14
C ALA A 48 -22.81 -1.77 3.96
N GLY A 49 -21.91 -1.18 3.18
CA GLY A 49 -22.27 -0.39 2.00
C GLY A 49 -22.24 1.13 2.13
N THR A 50 -21.65 1.72 3.17
CA THR A 50 -21.57 3.19 3.31
C THR A 50 -20.51 3.87 2.44
N LEU A 51 -19.73 3.15 1.70
CA LEU A 51 -19.02 3.67 0.55
C LEU A 51 -19.71 3.11 -0.71
N GLU A 52 -20.93 3.56 -0.98
CA GLU A 52 -21.32 3.74 -2.36
C GLU A 52 -20.43 4.86 -2.91
N THR A 53 -19.19 4.50 -3.25
CA THR A 53 -18.57 5.18 -4.36
C THR A 53 -19.58 4.98 -5.49
N GLU A 54 -20.23 6.04 -5.95
CA GLU A 54 -20.82 6.04 -7.26
C GLU A 54 -19.70 5.56 -8.20
N VAL A 55 -19.58 4.26 -8.34
CA VAL A 55 -18.99 3.67 -9.52
C VAL A 55 -19.95 4.14 -10.58
N ALA A 56 -19.64 5.28 -11.19
CA ALA A 56 -20.23 5.66 -12.43
C ALA A 56 -20.05 4.43 -13.30
N GLN A 57 -21.10 3.63 -13.39
CA GLN A 57 -21.25 2.59 -14.39
C GLN A 57 -21.39 3.34 -15.71
N THR A 58 -20.31 3.95 -16.16
CA THR A 58 -20.07 4.11 -17.57
C THR A 58 -19.78 2.70 -18.05
N GLY A 59 -20.84 1.88 -18.06
CA GLY A 59 -20.89 0.61 -18.69
C GLY A 59 -20.71 0.80 -20.19
N THR A 60 -19.51 1.08 -20.59
CA THR A 60 -19.05 0.76 -21.93
C THR A 60 -18.99 -0.74 -21.93
N ALA A 61 -19.87 -1.36 -22.71
CA ALA A 61 -19.93 -2.79 -22.93
C ALA A 61 -18.49 -3.30 -23.08
N ALA A 62 -18.15 -4.36 -22.33
CA ALA A 62 -16.83 -4.97 -22.34
C ALA A 62 -16.36 -5.10 -23.79
N GLN A 63 -15.38 -4.30 -24.16
CA GLN A 63 -14.79 -4.36 -25.47
C GLN A 63 -14.20 -5.77 -25.61
N PRO A 64 -14.52 -6.52 -26.68
CA PRO A 64 -13.98 -7.88 -26.82
C PRO A 64 -12.47 -7.83 -26.67
N ALA A 65 -11.92 -8.72 -25.89
CA ALA A 65 -10.48 -8.79 -25.62
C ALA A 65 -9.74 -8.77 -26.97
N PRO A 66 -8.79 -7.85 -27.18
CA PRO A 66 -8.06 -7.78 -28.43
C PRO A 66 -7.33 -9.11 -28.63
N THR A 67 -7.41 -9.62 -29.87
CA THR A 67 -6.73 -10.85 -30.26
C THR A 67 -5.24 -10.71 -29.99
N ALA A 68 -4.59 -11.71 -29.40
CA ALA A 68 -3.19 -11.68 -28.93
C ALA A 68 -2.15 -11.24 -29.98
N SER A 69 -2.50 -11.25 -31.26
CA SER A 69 -1.67 -10.75 -32.36
C SER A 69 -1.66 -9.23 -32.55
N ALA A 70 -2.52 -8.48 -31.83
CA ALA A 70 -2.65 -7.02 -31.99
C ALA A 70 -1.74 -6.21 -31.03
N PHE A 71 -1.00 -6.87 -30.14
CA PHE A 71 -0.14 -6.17 -29.18
C PHE A 71 1.29 -6.12 -29.71
N PRO A 72 1.88 -4.92 -29.91
CA PRO A 72 3.29 -4.81 -30.20
C PRO A 72 4.06 -5.42 -29.05
N GLN A 73 5.04 -6.27 -29.37
CA GLN A 73 6.02 -6.77 -28.40
C GLN A 73 6.87 -5.58 -27.94
N VAL A 74 6.40 -4.88 -26.90
CA VAL A 74 7.18 -3.80 -26.31
C VAL A 74 8.29 -4.45 -25.49
N ALA A 75 9.53 -4.28 -25.92
CA ALA A 75 10.69 -4.56 -25.08
C ALA A 75 10.53 -3.79 -23.76
N PRO A 76 10.96 -4.36 -22.61
CA PRO A 76 10.88 -3.65 -21.35
C PRO A 76 11.63 -2.32 -21.48
N SER A 77 10.92 -1.22 -21.50
CA SER A 77 11.48 0.13 -21.52
C SER A 77 11.97 0.45 -20.11
N GLY A 78 13.26 0.26 -19.87
CA GLY A 78 13.87 0.60 -18.60
C GLY A 78 15.38 0.55 -18.72
N SER A 79 16.09 1.28 -17.89
CA SER A 79 17.53 1.13 -17.74
C SER A 79 17.86 -0.25 -17.17
N ALA A 80 19.08 -0.74 -17.34
CA ALA A 80 19.53 -2.02 -16.79
C ALA A 80 19.37 -2.09 -15.25
N GLY A 81 19.26 -0.94 -14.59
CA GLY A 81 19.03 -0.79 -13.15
C GLY A 81 17.57 -0.83 -12.71
N ASP A 82 16.65 -0.57 -13.62
CA ASP A 82 15.23 -0.43 -13.27
C ASP A 82 14.64 -1.73 -12.70
N TRP A 83 13.72 -1.54 -11.76
CA TRP A 83 12.97 -2.60 -11.08
C TRP A 83 11.46 -2.30 -11.13
N PRO A 84 10.82 -2.44 -12.30
CA PRO A 84 9.46 -1.93 -12.57
C PRO A 84 8.33 -2.78 -11.99
N SER A 85 8.63 -3.94 -11.41
CA SER A 85 7.66 -4.85 -10.82
C SER A 85 8.22 -5.52 -9.57
N TYR A 86 7.36 -6.11 -8.75
CA TYR A 86 7.72 -6.76 -7.49
C TYR A 86 8.91 -7.74 -7.60
N ASN A 87 9.01 -8.47 -8.69
CA ASN A 87 10.05 -9.45 -8.94
C ASN A 87 11.06 -9.04 -10.03
N LYS A 88 11.10 -7.77 -10.40
CA LYS A 88 11.88 -7.18 -11.50
C LYS A 88 11.39 -7.63 -12.88
N THR A 89 11.40 -8.91 -13.15
CA THR A 89 11.04 -9.50 -14.44
C THR A 89 9.86 -10.46 -14.30
N LEU A 90 9.20 -10.76 -15.41
CA LEU A 90 8.10 -11.74 -15.46
C LEU A 90 8.56 -13.16 -15.12
N THR A 91 9.84 -13.47 -15.31
CA THR A 91 10.43 -14.75 -14.88
C THR A 91 10.73 -14.81 -13.39
N SER A 92 10.47 -13.71 -12.65
CA SER A 92 10.65 -13.61 -11.19
C SER A 92 12.06 -13.91 -10.71
N ASN A 93 13.08 -13.62 -11.52
CA ASN A 93 14.47 -13.96 -11.20
C ASN A 93 15.09 -13.10 -10.08
N ARG A 94 14.50 -11.93 -9.78
CA ARG A 94 14.94 -10.97 -8.74
C ARG A 94 16.46 -10.66 -8.81
N PHE A 95 17.03 -10.72 -9.99
CA PHE A 95 18.44 -10.54 -10.21
C PHE A 95 18.73 -9.17 -10.82
N SER A 96 19.77 -8.50 -10.33
CA SER A 96 20.33 -7.28 -10.90
C SER A 96 21.68 -7.56 -11.52
N GLU A 97 21.91 -7.08 -12.75
CA GLU A 97 23.20 -7.13 -13.43
C GLU A 97 24.19 -6.06 -12.93
N LEU A 98 23.73 -5.17 -12.04
CA LEU A 98 24.55 -4.15 -11.41
C LEU A 98 25.64 -4.82 -10.57
N SER A 99 26.89 -4.38 -10.72
CA SER A 99 28.08 -4.99 -10.09
C SER A 99 28.78 -4.06 -9.09
N GLN A 100 28.23 -2.85 -8.88
CA GLN A 100 28.83 -1.86 -7.97
C GLN A 100 28.89 -2.37 -6.53
N ILE A 101 27.89 -3.13 -6.10
CA ILE A 101 27.89 -3.82 -4.81
C ILE A 101 28.26 -5.28 -5.05
N ASN A 102 29.28 -5.73 -4.34
CA ASN A 102 29.82 -7.07 -4.48
C ASN A 102 30.40 -7.58 -3.13
N ARG A 103 30.93 -8.79 -3.10
CA ARG A 103 31.44 -9.43 -1.88
C ARG A 103 32.59 -8.69 -1.19
N THR A 104 33.31 -7.82 -1.90
CA THR A 104 34.47 -7.09 -1.36
C THR A 104 34.10 -5.73 -0.76
N ASN A 105 32.89 -5.25 -0.96
CA ASN A 105 32.44 -3.93 -0.48
C ASN A 105 31.06 -3.90 0.17
N ALA A 106 30.35 -5.03 0.22
CA ALA A 106 29.03 -5.08 0.81
C ALA A 106 29.03 -4.73 2.33
N ASP A 107 30.12 -5.04 3.03
CA ASP A 107 30.36 -4.68 4.43
C ASP A 107 30.62 -3.17 4.65
N LYS A 108 30.91 -2.44 3.60
CA LYS A 108 31.21 -0.99 3.61
C LYS A 108 30.00 -0.12 3.25
N LEU A 109 28.83 -0.73 3.03
CA LEU A 109 27.62 0.02 2.72
C LEU A 109 27.25 0.95 3.87
N LYS A 110 26.83 2.16 3.51
CA LYS A 110 26.33 3.18 4.45
C LYS A 110 24.94 3.59 4.04
N VAL A 111 24.11 3.95 5.04
CA VAL A 111 22.81 4.58 4.78
C VAL A 111 23.07 5.91 4.06
N LEU A 112 22.58 6.05 2.85
CA LEU A 112 22.68 7.26 2.06
C LEU A 112 21.73 8.33 2.56
N CYS A 113 20.47 7.95 2.77
CA CYS A 113 19.42 8.81 3.28
C CYS A 113 18.29 7.97 3.90
N THR A 114 17.41 8.62 4.65
CA THR A 114 16.23 8.01 5.27
C THR A 114 15.01 8.83 4.91
N TYR A 115 13.93 8.16 4.55
CA TYR A 115 12.62 8.77 4.34
C TYR A 115 11.64 8.27 5.40
N ASP A 116 11.05 9.20 6.16
CA ASP A 116 10.01 8.91 7.13
C ASP A 116 8.63 9.14 6.50
N THR A 117 7.80 8.12 6.44
CA THR A 117 6.43 8.22 5.91
C THR A 117 5.50 8.97 6.84
N GLY A 118 5.86 9.17 8.10
CA GLY A 118 5.01 9.73 9.14
C GLY A 118 3.81 8.85 9.49
N GLN A 119 3.85 7.55 9.16
CA GLN A 119 2.74 6.62 9.34
C GLN A 119 3.11 5.44 10.24
N PHE A 120 2.17 5.08 11.11
CA PHE A 120 2.20 3.81 11.82
C PHE A 120 1.34 2.80 11.06
N THR A 121 1.97 1.98 10.24
CA THR A 121 1.29 0.98 9.40
C THR A 121 2.18 -0.23 9.17
N GLY A 122 1.58 -1.35 8.79
CA GLY A 122 2.33 -2.51 8.32
C GLY A 122 3.05 -2.18 7.00
N PHE A 123 4.38 -2.19 6.98
CA PHE A 123 5.17 -1.91 5.79
C PHE A 123 5.55 -3.21 5.08
N ASN A 124 4.68 -3.66 4.17
CA ASN A 124 4.83 -4.92 3.44
C ASN A 124 5.10 -4.72 1.93
N SER A 125 5.33 -3.46 1.53
CA SER A 125 5.50 -3.10 0.12
C SER A 125 6.81 -3.59 -0.46
N GLY A 126 6.76 -4.20 -1.63
CA GLY A 126 7.91 -4.29 -2.51
C GLY A 126 8.25 -2.91 -3.05
N LEU A 127 9.55 -2.59 -3.05
CA LEU A 127 10.07 -1.34 -3.57
C LEU A 127 10.27 -1.47 -5.08
N LEU A 128 9.79 -0.49 -5.86
CA LEU A 128 10.15 -0.36 -7.27
C LEU A 128 11.22 0.72 -7.41
N GLU A 129 12.08 0.55 -8.39
CA GLU A 129 12.98 1.59 -8.87
C GLU A 129 12.73 1.79 -10.37
N VAL A 130 12.38 3.02 -10.76
CA VAL A 130 12.12 3.39 -12.15
C VAL A 130 12.64 4.79 -12.39
N ASN A 131 13.55 4.93 -13.35
CA ASN A 131 14.11 6.23 -13.76
C ASN A 131 14.64 7.07 -12.58
N GLY A 132 15.29 6.48 -11.59
CA GLY A 132 15.83 7.16 -10.41
C GLY A 132 14.79 7.50 -9.33
N ALA A 133 13.54 7.05 -9.48
CA ALA A 133 12.51 7.19 -8.47
C ALA A 133 12.25 5.86 -7.75
N LEU A 134 12.18 5.88 -6.43
CA LEU A 134 11.72 4.78 -5.61
C LEU A 134 10.22 4.91 -5.38
N ILE A 135 9.48 3.86 -5.73
CA ILE A 135 8.02 3.80 -5.56
C ILE A 135 7.70 2.72 -4.54
N PHE A 136 6.84 3.06 -3.58
CA PHE A 136 6.34 2.13 -2.59
C PHE A 136 4.94 2.52 -2.13
N VAL A 137 4.27 1.61 -1.44
CA VAL A 137 2.89 1.80 -1.01
C VAL A 137 2.72 1.43 0.46
N THR A 138 1.79 2.09 1.12
CA THR A 138 1.14 1.61 2.36
C THR A 138 -0.27 1.14 2.03
N ALA A 139 -1.08 0.84 3.03
CA ALA A 139 -2.49 0.53 2.78
C ALA A 139 -3.18 1.65 2.00
N PHE A 140 -2.99 2.90 2.44
CA PHE A 140 -3.72 4.06 1.92
C PHE A 140 -2.92 4.94 0.98
N ASP A 141 -1.59 4.91 1.03
CA ASP A 141 -0.77 5.84 0.26
C ASP A 141 0.09 5.14 -0.78
N ILE A 142 0.40 5.87 -1.84
CA ILE A 142 1.46 5.57 -2.78
C ILE A 142 2.45 6.74 -2.78
N PHE A 143 3.73 6.42 -2.75
CA PHE A 143 4.84 7.38 -2.65
C PHE A 143 5.78 7.26 -3.83
N SER A 144 6.32 8.39 -4.24
CA SER A 144 7.50 8.48 -5.09
C SER A 144 8.53 9.36 -4.42
N ILE A 145 9.74 8.83 -4.25
CA ILE A 145 10.88 9.59 -3.73
C ILE A 145 12.06 9.50 -4.68
N ASP A 146 12.92 10.48 -4.67
CA ASP A 146 14.19 10.44 -5.40
C ASP A 146 15.14 9.43 -4.74
N ALA A 147 15.67 8.49 -5.52
CA ALA A 147 16.47 7.38 -5.03
C ALA A 147 17.81 7.82 -4.43
N SER A 148 18.33 8.99 -4.83
CA SER A 148 19.64 9.48 -4.42
C SER A 148 19.59 10.37 -3.16
N THR A 149 18.47 11.03 -2.93
CA THR A 149 18.31 12.06 -1.88
C THR A 149 17.24 11.75 -0.87
N CYS A 150 16.40 10.74 -1.09
CA CYS A 150 15.17 10.43 -0.36
C CYS A 150 14.15 11.59 -0.32
N ARG A 151 14.28 12.61 -1.17
CA ARG A 151 13.29 13.70 -1.23
C ARG A 151 12.01 13.18 -1.86
N GLU A 152 10.87 13.54 -1.27
CA GLU A 152 9.56 13.23 -1.83
C GLU A 152 9.38 13.96 -3.17
N ASN A 153 9.08 13.19 -4.22
CA ASN A 153 8.63 13.73 -5.50
C ASN A 153 7.14 14.04 -5.42
N TRP A 154 6.37 13.07 -4.93
CA TRP A 154 4.93 13.19 -4.68
C TRP A 154 4.45 12.05 -3.76
N ARG A 155 3.30 12.29 -3.15
CA ARG A 155 2.53 11.32 -2.37
C ARG A 155 1.06 11.44 -2.73
N THR A 156 0.36 10.32 -2.85
CA THR A 156 -1.09 10.31 -3.07
C THR A 156 -1.75 9.42 -2.02
N HIS A 157 -2.73 9.98 -1.34
CA HIS A 157 -3.54 9.33 -0.34
C HIS A 157 -4.87 8.89 -0.96
N GLU A 158 -5.33 7.67 -0.61
CA GLU A 158 -6.62 7.13 -0.97
C GLU A 158 -7.43 6.89 0.30
N ASP A 159 -8.56 7.56 0.42
CA ASP A 159 -9.46 7.39 1.56
C ASP A 159 -10.50 6.31 1.26
N TYR A 160 -10.50 5.23 2.05
CA TYR A 160 -11.45 4.13 1.93
C TYR A 160 -11.55 3.32 3.22
N VAL A 161 -12.61 2.53 3.36
CA VAL A 161 -12.75 1.57 4.46
C VAL A 161 -12.21 0.22 3.99
N PRO A 162 -11.16 -0.31 4.63
CA PRO A 162 -10.60 -1.60 4.24
C PRO A 162 -11.59 -2.75 4.50
N ALA A 163 -11.60 -3.75 3.63
CA ALA A 163 -12.43 -4.94 3.78
C ALA A 163 -12.03 -5.82 4.98
N THR A 164 -10.78 -5.68 5.44
CA THR A 164 -10.25 -6.37 6.62
C THR A 164 -9.51 -5.38 7.52
N PRO A 165 -9.39 -5.64 8.84
CA PRO A 165 -8.66 -4.78 9.75
C PRO A 165 -7.14 -4.77 9.52
N GLN A 166 -6.62 -5.63 8.67
CA GLN A 166 -5.20 -5.72 8.36
C GLN A 166 -4.81 -4.71 7.29
N GLU A 167 -3.95 -3.77 7.63
CA GLU A 167 -3.42 -2.76 6.71
C GLU A 167 -2.24 -3.33 5.91
N VAL A 168 -2.52 -4.13 4.89
CA VAL A 168 -1.49 -4.75 4.05
C VAL A 168 -1.60 -4.30 2.61
N ASN A 169 -0.47 -3.85 2.03
CA ASN A 169 -0.32 -3.70 0.59
C ASN A 169 1.08 -4.16 0.17
N ARG A 170 1.15 -5.02 -0.84
CA ARG A 170 2.41 -5.69 -1.22
C ARG A 170 3.22 -4.95 -2.27
N GLY A 171 2.68 -3.87 -2.84
CA GLY A 171 3.43 -3.05 -3.79
C GLY A 171 2.61 -2.61 -5.00
N ALA A 172 3.33 -1.99 -5.90
CA ALA A 172 2.82 -1.51 -7.17
C ALA A 172 3.50 -2.22 -8.35
N ALA A 173 3.06 -1.92 -9.57
CA ALA A 173 3.74 -2.23 -10.82
C ALA A 173 3.80 -0.99 -11.69
N TYR A 174 4.83 -0.90 -12.52
CA TYR A 174 5.01 0.18 -13.49
C TYR A 174 4.91 -0.36 -14.93
N LEU A 175 4.22 0.37 -15.78
CA LEU A 175 4.21 0.16 -17.22
C LEU A 175 3.89 1.47 -17.95
N ASP A 176 4.73 1.83 -18.92
CA ASP A 176 4.50 2.92 -19.88
C ASP A 176 4.03 4.25 -19.26
N GLY A 177 4.70 4.69 -18.20
CA GLY A 177 4.40 5.95 -17.52
C GLY A 177 3.25 5.89 -16.52
N MET A 178 2.71 4.72 -16.26
CA MET A 178 1.66 4.48 -15.28
C MET A 178 2.12 3.56 -14.14
N LEU A 179 1.59 3.81 -12.97
CA LEU A 179 1.73 2.93 -11.80
C LEU A 179 0.37 2.31 -11.47
N PHE A 180 0.39 1.04 -11.11
CA PHE A 180 -0.80 0.28 -10.76
C PHE A 180 -0.67 -0.29 -9.36
N ARG A 181 -1.72 -0.19 -8.56
CA ARG A 181 -1.80 -0.86 -7.25
C ARG A 181 -3.20 -1.39 -7.00
N GLY A 182 -3.30 -2.40 -6.16
CA GLY A 182 -4.57 -2.81 -5.57
C GLY A 182 -4.85 -2.08 -4.25
N THR A 183 -6.07 -2.17 -3.77
CA THR A 183 -6.51 -1.59 -2.50
C THR A 183 -7.22 -2.63 -1.64
N GLN A 184 -7.38 -2.34 -0.34
CA GLN A 184 -8.06 -3.26 0.57
C GLN A 184 -9.59 -3.16 0.52
N ASP A 185 -10.14 -2.27 -0.30
CA ASP A 185 -11.55 -2.23 -0.68
C ASP A 185 -11.79 -2.84 -2.08
N ALA A 186 -10.90 -3.73 -2.52
CA ALA A 186 -11.00 -4.52 -3.75
C ALA A 186 -11.06 -3.69 -5.04
N ARG A 187 -10.34 -2.56 -5.10
CA ARG A 187 -10.14 -1.78 -6.33
C ARG A 187 -8.73 -1.96 -6.89
N VAL A 188 -8.59 -1.71 -8.18
CA VAL A 188 -7.30 -1.45 -8.85
C VAL A 188 -7.27 -0.01 -9.27
N LEU A 189 -6.19 0.66 -8.96
CA LEU A 189 -5.97 2.08 -9.24
C LEU A 189 -4.77 2.24 -10.16
N ALA A 190 -4.89 3.17 -11.13
CA ALA A 190 -3.79 3.59 -11.97
C ALA A 190 -3.44 5.06 -11.73
N TYR A 191 -2.15 5.37 -11.69
CA TYR A 191 -1.62 6.70 -11.44
C TYR A 191 -0.64 7.11 -12.53
N ASP A 192 -0.59 8.41 -12.82
CA ASP A 192 0.49 9.02 -13.59
C ASP A 192 1.81 8.91 -12.80
N PHE A 193 2.82 8.29 -13.39
CA PHE A 193 4.10 8.05 -12.73
C PHE A 193 4.79 9.35 -12.30
N LYS A 194 4.71 10.41 -13.11
CA LYS A 194 5.43 11.67 -12.85
C LYS A 194 4.77 12.55 -11.80
N ARG A 195 3.43 12.47 -11.68
CA ARG A 195 2.65 13.38 -10.84
C ARG A 195 1.93 12.70 -9.68
N GLY A 196 1.86 11.37 -9.66
CA GLY A 196 1.07 10.62 -8.69
C GLY A 196 -0.45 10.82 -8.84
N LYS A 197 -0.91 11.51 -9.88
CA LYS A 197 -2.33 11.75 -10.09
C LYS A 197 -3.04 10.48 -10.54
N ARG A 198 -4.15 10.13 -9.87
CA ARG A 198 -4.99 9.00 -10.28
C ARG A 198 -5.57 9.26 -11.68
N ILE A 199 -5.42 8.28 -12.56
CA ILE A 199 -5.91 8.28 -13.94
C ILE A 199 -7.24 7.56 -14.03
N TRP A 200 -7.32 6.35 -13.45
CA TRP A 200 -8.54 5.55 -13.39
C TRP A 200 -8.54 4.62 -12.17
N GLU A 201 -9.71 4.10 -11.87
CA GLU A 201 -9.92 3.03 -10.90
C GLU A 201 -10.96 2.03 -11.41
N THR A 202 -10.91 0.80 -10.92
CA THR A 202 -11.92 -0.22 -11.19
C THR A 202 -12.07 -1.16 -10.00
N ALA A 203 -13.30 -1.51 -9.66
CA ALA A 203 -13.58 -2.53 -8.67
C ALA A 203 -13.36 -3.92 -9.28
N ILE A 204 -12.70 -4.81 -8.52
CA ILE A 204 -12.44 -6.20 -8.91
C ILE A 204 -13.03 -7.21 -7.93
N GLY A 205 -13.70 -6.73 -6.89
CA GLY A 205 -14.33 -7.54 -5.86
C GLY A 205 -15.32 -6.73 -5.02
N ASP A 206 -15.95 -7.40 -4.06
CA ASP A 206 -16.92 -6.82 -3.14
C ASP A 206 -16.35 -6.76 -1.72
N PRO A 207 -15.98 -5.56 -1.21
CA PRO A 207 -15.45 -5.43 0.13
C PRO A 207 -16.45 -5.83 1.23
N LYS A 208 -17.76 -5.82 0.94
CA LYS A 208 -18.78 -6.30 1.86
C LYS A 208 -18.69 -7.80 2.12
N LYS A 209 -18.14 -8.55 1.15
CA LYS A 209 -17.83 -9.97 1.27
C LYS A 209 -16.44 -10.24 1.85
N GLY A 210 -15.73 -9.21 2.30
CA GLY A 210 -14.36 -9.31 2.81
C GLY A 210 -13.31 -9.41 1.70
N GLU A 211 -13.68 -9.18 0.44
CA GLU A 211 -12.74 -9.21 -0.66
C GLU A 211 -11.85 -7.97 -0.69
N SER A 212 -10.60 -8.18 -1.07
CA SER A 212 -9.57 -7.13 -1.12
C SER A 212 -8.53 -7.43 -2.19
N ALA A 213 -7.73 -6.43 -2.57
CA ALA A 213 -6.69 -6.56 -3.58
C ALA A 213 -5.32 -6.10 -3.04
N PRO A 214 -4.76 -6.74 -1.99
CA PRO A 214 -3.51 -6.32 -1.37
C PRO A 214 -2.26 -6.76 -2.15
N ALA A 215 -2.40 -7.59 -3.18
CA ALA A 215 -1.29 -8.10 -3.97
C ALA A 215 -0.62 -6.99 -4.79
N ALA A 216 0.70 -7.12 -5.03
CA ALA A 216 1.37 -6.32 -6.02
C ALA A 216 0.90 -6.79 -7.42
N PRO A 217 0.43 -5.88 -8.29
CA PRO A 217 0.02 -6.24 -9.63
C PRO A 217 1.21 -6.67 -10.50
N ILE A 218 0.91 -7.34 -11.60
CA ILE A 218 1.82 -7.51 -12.73
C ILE A 218 1.25 -6.70 -13.90
N ALA A 219 2.03 -5.77 -14.44
CA ALA A 219 1.67 -5.00 -15.61
C ALA A 219 2.53 -5.45 -16.79
N TRP A 220 1.87 -5.86 -17.87
CA TRP A 220 2.55 -6.37 -19.06
C TRP A 220 1.68 -6.22 -20.30
N ASN A 221 2.28 -5.73 -21.37
CA ASN A 221 1.67 -5.67 -22.71
C ASN A 221 0.28 -5.00 -22.72
N GLY A 222 0.15 -3.86 -22.01
CA GLY A 222 -1.11 -3.11 -21.91
C GLY A 222 -2.15 -3.72 -20.97
N LEU A 223 -1.83 -4.80 -20.27
CA LEU A 223 -2.71 -5.48 -19.33
C LEU A 223 -2.18 -5.38 -17.90
N VAL A 224 -3.10 -5.40 -16.93
CA VAL A 224 -2.79 -5.47 -15.50
C VAL A 224 -3.40 -6.75 -14.94
N PHE A 225 -2.57 -7.57 -14.33
CA PHE A 225 -2.96 -8.82 -13.68
C PHE A 225 -2.85 -8.64 -12.16
N ILE A 226 -3.92 -8.93 -11.45
CA ILE A 226 -3.94 -8.88 -9.98
C ILE A 226 -4.92 -9.93 -9.45
N GLY A 227 -4.57 -10.52 -8.32
CA GLY A 227 -5.45 -11.45 -7.60
C GLY A 227 -6.31 -10.74 -6.58
N ASN A 228 -7.54 -11.22 -6.42
CA ASN A 228 -8.43 -10.89 -5.32
C ASN A 228 -8.15 -11.80 -4.12
N ALA A 229 -8.36 -11.31 -2.91
CA ALA A 229 -8.13 -12.03 -1.66
C ALA A 229 -9.29 -11.80 -0.68
N GLY A 230 -9.43 -12.69 0.30
CA GLY A 230 -10.27 -12.48 1.50
C GLY A 230 -11.74 -12.85 1.39
N GLY A 231 -12.23 -13.29 0.23
CA GLY A 231 -13.62 -13.70 0.06
C GLY A 231 -14.05 -14.90 0.92
N ASP A 232 -13.10 -15.70 1.36
CA ASP A 232 -13.29 -16.86 2.24
C ASP A 232 -13.47 -16.49 3.73
N LEU A 233 -13.17 -15.25 4.13
CA LEU A 233 -13.26 -14.81 5.53
C LEU A 233 -14.68 -14.50 6.00
N LYS A 234 -15.64 -14.37 5.09
CA LYS A 234 -17.05 -14.04 5.36
C LYS A 234 -18.03 -14.97 4.67
N GLY A 235 -17.56 -16.14 4.27
CA GLY A 235 -18.41 -17.19 3.69
C GLY A 235 -19.38 -17.83 4.69
#